data_e1ce4041f5dfdf4e4eebb020139a73a4
#
_entry.id   e1ce4041f5dfdf4e4eebb020139a73a4
#
_cell.length_a   1.000
_cell.length_b   1.000
_cell.length_c   1.000
_cell.angle_alpha   90.00
_cell.angle_beta   90.00
_cell.angle_gamma   90.00
#
_symmetry.space_group_name_H-M   'P 1'
#
loop_
_entity.id
_entity.type
_entity.pdbx_description
1 polymer ?
#
loop_
_entity_poly.entity_id
_entity_poly.type
_entity_poly.pdbx_seq_one_letter_code
_entity_poly.pdbx_strand_id
1 'polypeptide(L)'
;MSSETKYLNSNYEDFFEKSLSKSDPALFKAINDELIRQQNHIELIASENIVSQAVLEAQGSVLTNKYAEGYPGKRYYNGCEHVDVAEQLALERIKKLFNCKYANVQPHSGAQANGAVFLALLKPNDTFMGMSLNSGGHITHGLKISMSGKWFNAISYDVDKKSELIDYDNVEKLALEHKPKLIIAGGSAYSRVIDFKRFREIADKVGAYFLVDMAHYSGLVAGKQYPNPIDHA
;
A
#
# COMPACT_ATOMS: atom_id res chain seq x y z
N MET A 1 -18.38 -40.03 34.04
CA MET A 1 -17.42 -39.09 33.44
C MET A 1 -16.04 -39.58 33.78
N SER A 2 -15.26 -40.00 32.81
CA SER A 2 -13.96 -40.60 33.03
C SER A 2 -12.94 -39.55 33.47
N SER A 3 -11.94 -39.97 34.26
CA SER A 3 -10.86 -39.11 34.76
C SER A 3 -10.05 -38.39 33.67
N GLU A 4 -10.11 -38.82 32.43
CA GLU A 4 -9.46 -38.20 31.25
C GLU A 4 -10.10 -36.88 30.84
N THR A 5 -11.42 -36.69 31.00
CA THR A 5 -12.12 -35.45 30.64
C THR A 5 -11.77 -34.31 31.59
N LYS A 6 -11.33 -34.62 32.81
CA LYS A 6 -10.93 -33.63 33.83
C LYS A 6 -9.55 -33.01 33.59
N TYR A 7 -8.65 -33.74 32.91
CA TYR A 7 -7.29 -33.25 32.60
C TYR A 7 -7.24 -32.31 31.39
N LEU A 8 -8.17 -32.46 30.46
CA LEU A 8 -8.27 -31.55 29.30
C LEU A 8 -8.85 -30.18 29.64
N ASN A 9 -9.72 -30.09 30.66
CA ASN A 9 -10.36 -28.82 31.02
C ASN A 9 -9.51 -27.91 31.91
N SER A 10 -8.62 -28.44 32.77
CA SER A 10 -7.87 -27.62 33.72
C SER A 10 -6.68 -26.87 33.14
N ASN A 11 -6.18 -27.27 31.94
CA ASN A 11 -5.02 -26.65 31.30
C ASN A 11 -5.36 -25.56 30.29
N TYR A 12 -6.66 -25.39 29.93
CA TYR A 12 -7.07 -24.45 28.86
C TYR A 12 -8.08 -23.41 29.34
N GLU A 13 -8.53 -23.44 30.61
CA GLU A 13 -9.54 -22.50 31.13
C GLU A 13 -9.14 -21.04 30.98
N ASP A 14 -7.83 -20.72 31.07
CA ASP A 14 -7.32 -19.36 30.92
C ASP A 14 -6.75 -19.05 29.51
N PHE A 15 -6.63 -20.02 28.63
CA PHE A 15 -5.89 -19.86 27.37
C PHE A 15 -6.46 -18.76 26.48
N PHE A 16 -7.80 -18.73 26.32
CA PHE A 16 -8.46 -17.75 25.46
C PHE A 16 -8.78 -16.41 26.13
N GLU A 17 -8.72 -16.34 27.44
CA GLU A 17 -9.09 -15.15 28.22
C GLU A 17 -7.88 -14.40 28.77
N LYS A 18 -6.72 -15.04 28.76
CA LYS A 18 -5.51 -14.50 29.35
C LYS A 18 -4.99 -13.31 28.53
N SER A 19 -4.85 -12.16 29.16
CA SER A 19 -4.29 -10.97 28.52
C SER A 19 -2.84 -11.17 28.11
N LEU A 20 -2.36 -10.40 27.11
CA LEU A 20 -0.98 -10.43 26.66
C LEU A 20 0.00 -10.18 27.81
N SER A 21 -0.31 -9.25 28.70
CA SER A 21 0.54 -8.94 29.88
C SER A 21 0.77 -10.13 30.82
N LYS A 22 -0.17 -11.08 30.83
CA LYS A 22 -0.07 -12.32 31.61
C LYS A 22 0.50 -13.48 30.81
N SER A 23 0.24 -13.53 29.50
CA SER A 23 0.65 -14.62 28.62
C SER A 23 2.10 -14.46 28.16
N ASP A 24 2.50 -13.24 27.81
CA ASP A 24 3.85 -12.89 27.37
C ASP A 24 4.23 -11.50 27.88
N PRO A 25 4.73 -11.41 29.14
CA PRO A 25 5.14 -10.14 29.74
C PRO A 25 6.28 -9.45 28.98
N ALA A 26 7.14 -10.22 28.30
CA ALA A 26 8.27 -9.66 27.56
C ALA A 26 7.79 -8.92 26.32
N LEU A 27 6.89 -9.52 25.55
CA LEU A 27 6.27 -8.87 24.39
C LEU A 27 5.41 -7.68 24.81
N PHE A 28 4.63 -7.82 25.88
CA PHE A 28 3.83 -6.72 26.44
C PHE A 28 4.69 -5.52 26.81
N LYS A 29 5.86 -5.78 27.45
CA LYS A 29 6.83 -4.72 27.77
C LYS A 29 7.35 -4.04 26.51
N ALA A 30 7.74 -4.80 25.48
CA ALA A 30 8.22 -4.24 24.22
C ALA A 30 7.20 -3.32 23.53
N ILE A 31 5.92 -3.69 23.56
CA ILE A 31 4.83 -2.86 23.02
C ILE A 31 4.67 -1.56 23.82
N ASN A 32 4.75 -1.62 25.15
CA ASN A 32 4.70 -0.42 25.99
C ASN A 32 5.91 0.48 25.79
N ASP A 33 7.10 -0.09 25.67
CA ASP A 33 8.33 0.67 25.41
C ASP A 33 8.22 1.40 24.05
N GLU A 34 7.64 0.76 23.01
CA GLU A 34 7.38 1.37 21.71
C GLU A 34 6.33 2.49 21.80
N LEU A 35 5.26 2.32 22.58
CA LEU A 35 4.31 3.39 22.83
C LEU A 35 4.99 4.62 23.42
N ILE A 36 5.86 4.41 24.43
CA ILE A 36 6.63 5.50 25.05
C ILE A 36 7.58 6.14 24.04
N ARG A 37 8.23 5.34 23.18
CA ARG A 37 9.10 5.85 22.13
C ARG A 37 8.31 6.76 21.19
N GLN A 38 7.16 6.32 20.68
CA GLN A 38 6.32 7.11 19.78
C GLN A 38 5.83 8.42 20.41
N GLN A 39 5.55 8.43 21.70
CA GLN A 39 5.12 9.63 22.41
C GLN A 39 6.26 10.64 22.63
N ASN A 40 7.51 10.20 22.71
CA ASN A 40 8.65 11.03 23.08
C ASN A 40 9.60 11.37 21.93
N HIS A 41 9.40 10.78 20.74
CA HIS A 41 10.26 11.01 19.58
C HIS A 41 9.45 11.56 18.42
N ILE A 42 10.09 12.43 17.65
CA ILE A 42 9.52 12.94 16.40
C ILE A 42 9.81 11.90 15.31
N GLU A 43 8.75 11.42 14.67
CA GLU A 43 8.86 10.51 13.54
C GLU A 43 8.92 11.29 12.23
N LEU A 44 9.96 11.04 11.42
CA LEU A 44 10.20 11.70 10.14
C LEU A 44 10.10 10.76 8.93
N ILE A 45 9.64 9.53 9.14
CA ILE A 45 9.40 8.59 8.03
C ILE A 45 8.05 8.93 7.39
N ALA A 46 8.08 9.41 6.15
CA ALA A 46 6.92 9.95 5.44
C ALA A 46 5.75 8.96 5.28
N SER A 47 6.04 7.65 5.28
CA SER A 47 5.03 6.59 5.17
C SER A 47 4.38 6.19 6.50
N GLU A 48 4.92 6.62 7.63
CA GLU A 48 4.34 6.28 8.92
C GLU A 48 3.13 7.15 9.24
N ASN A 49 2.12 6.54 9.87
CA ASN A 49 0.89 7.20 10.27
C ASN A 49 0.46 6.68 11.66
N ILE A 50 0.24 7.59 12.59
CA ILE A 50 -0.25 7.25 13.92
C ILE A 50 -1.74 6.96 13.82
N VAL A 51 -2.13 5.70 14.04
CA VAL A 51 -3.51 5.25 13.91
C VAL A 51 -4.32 5.51 15.18
N SER A 52 -5.65 5.59 15.02
CA SER A 52 -6.55 5.72 16.16
C SER A 52 -6.73 4.41 16.92
N GLN A 53 -7.19 4.48 18.18
CA GLN A 53 -7.54 3.32 18.96
C GLN A 53 -8.55 2.41 18.23
N ALA A 54 -9.53 2.98 17.54
CA ALA A 54 -10.52 2.21 16.76
C ALA A 54 -9.88 1.35 15.65
N VAL A 55 -8.81 1.84 15.01
CA VAL A 55 -8.05 1.06 14.02
C VAL A 55 -7.33 -0.11 14.68
N LEU A 56 -6.71 0.10 15.86
CA LEU A 56 -6.05 -0.97 16.62
C LEU A 56 -7.06 -2.04 17.06
N GLU A 57 -8.23 -1.64 17.55
CA GLU A 57 -9.30 -2.55 17.95
C GLU A 57 -9.83 -3.38 16.79
N ALA A 58 -10.05 -2.76 15.62
CA ALA A 58 -10.48 -3.46 14.41
C ALA A 58 -9.43 -4.47 13.93
N GLN A 59 -8.15 -4.08 13.91
CA GLN A 59 -7.04 -4.92 13.48
C GLN A 59 -6.81 -6.12 14.39
N GLY A 60 -6.94 -5.93 15.71
CA GLY A 60 -6.80 -6.99 16.73
C GLY A 60 -8.08 -7.74 17.04
N SER A 61 -9.09 -7.68 16.19
CA SER A 61 -10.40 -8.31 16.43
C SER A 61 -10.45 -9.79 16.04
N VAL A 62 -11.57 -10.45 16.33
CA VAL A 62 -11.84 -11.84 15.96
C VAL A 62 -11.84 -12.10 14.44
N LEU A 63 -11.88 -11.06 13.63
CA LEU A 63 -11.71 -11.17 12.16
C LEU A 63 -10.37 -11.81 11.79
N THR A 64 -9.35 -11.67 12.65
CA THR A 64 -8.04 -12.32 12.51
C THR A 64 -8.14 -13.85 12.39
N ASN A 65 -9.16 -14.47 12.96
CA ASN A 65 -9.37 -15.92 12.93
C ASN A 65 -9.98 -16.42 11.61
N LYS A 66 -10.48 -15.51 10.76
CA LYS A 66 -11.25 -15.91 9.59
C LYS A 66 -10.41 -15.94 8.31
N TYR A 67 -10.33 -17.12 7.70
CA TYR A 67 -9.77 -17.28 6.35
C TYR A 67 -10.82 -16.91 5.30
N ALA A 68 -10.56 -15.86 4.50
CA ALA A 68 -11.53 -15.25 3.60
C ALA A 68 -10.96 -15.04 2.18
N GLU A 69 -10.40 -16.11 1.60
CA GLU A 69 -9.90 -16.10 0.23
C GLU A 69 -11.02 -15.82 -0.78
N GLY A 70 -10.74 -15.02 -1.79
CA GLY A 70 -11.71 -14.53 -2.78
C GLY A 70 -12.17 -13.11 -2.50
N TYR A 71 -13.35 -12.75 -2.98
CA TYR A 71 -13.93 -11.41 -2.87
C TYR A 71 -15.33 -11.46 -2.22
N PRO A 72 -15.87 -10.36 -1.72
CA PRO A 72 -17.23 -10.31 -1.18
C PRO A 72 -18.26 -10.95 -2.12
N GLY A 73 -19.06 -11.89 -1.59
CA GLY A 73 -20.02 -12.65 -2.37
C GLY A 73 -19.44 -13.73 -3.31
N LYS A 74 -18.10 -13.86 -3.38
CA LYS A 74 -17.39 -14.85 -4.22
C LYS A 74 -16.22 -15.45 -3.44
N ARG A 75 -16.49 -16.01 -2.28
CA ARG A 75 -15.47 -16.64 -1.42
C ARG A 75 -15.31 -18.12 -1.76
N TYR A 76 -14.10 -18.63 -1.54
CA TYR A 76 -13.80 -20.07 -1.66
C TYR A 76 -14.29 -20.87 -0.44
N TYR A 77 -14.54 -20.21 0.69
CA TYR A 77 -14.94 -20.82 1.96
C TYR A 77 -16.22 -20.21 2.52
N ASN A 78 -16.97 -21.00 3.30
CA ASN A 78 -18.18 -20.54 3.99
C ASN A 78 -17.85 -19.72 5.24
N GLY A 79 -18.87 -19.07 5.83
CA GLY A 79 -18.76 -18.28 7.06
C GLY A 79 -18.06 -16.94 6.85
N CYS A 80 -18.13 -16.36 5.65
CA CYS A 80 -17.51 -15.08 5.30
C CYS A 80 -18.50 -13.90 5.31
N GLU A 81 -19.76 -14.10 5.68
CA GLU A 81 -20.82 -13.09 5.62
C GLU A 81 -20.49 -11.80 6.39
N HIS A 82 -19.84 -11.91 7.54
CA HIS A 82 -19.44 -10.74 8.33
C HIS A 82 -18.13 -10.09 7.84
N VAL A 83 -17.19 -10.89 7.36
CA VAL A 83 -15.97 -10.39 6.70
C VAL A 83 -16.32 -9.66 5.42
N ASP A 84 -17.29 -10.16 4.65
CA ASP A 84 -17.79 -9.51 3.44
C ASP A 84 -18.36 -8.12 3.75
N VAL A 85 -19.09 -7.97 4.85
CA VAL A 85 -19.59 -6.65 5.30
C VAL A 85 -18.43 -5.70 5.59
N ALA A 86 -17.40 -6.17 6.30
CA ALA A 86 -16.23 -5.34 6.62
C ALA A 86 -15.48 -4.89 5.35
N GLU A 87 -15.24 -5.80 4.40
CA GLU A 87 -14.56 -5.49 3.15
C GLU A 87 -15.43 -4.59 2.26
N GLN A 88 -16.74 -4.83 2.18
CA GLN A 88 -17.67 -3.99 1.41
C GLN A 88 -17.72 -2.56 1.94
N LEU A 89 -17.76 -2.37 3.27
CA LEU A 89 -17.68 -1.05 3.89
C LEU A 89 -16.39 -0.33 3.54
N ALA A 90 -15.26 -1.05 3.54
CA ALA A 90 -13.97 -0.46 3.15
C ALA A 90 -13.98 -0.03 1.68
N LEU A 91 -14.48 -0.87 0.76
CA LEU A 91 -14.62 -0.55 -0.67
C LEU A 91 -15.48 0.69 -0.92
N GLU A 92 -16.64 0.78 -0.27
CA GLU A 92 -17.55 1.91 -0.43
C GLU A 92 -16.95 3.21 0.11
N ARG A 93 -16.32 3.13 1.29
CA ARG A 93 -15.72 4.30 1.94
C ARG A 93 -14.52 4.83 1.17
N ILE A 94 -13.63 3.96 0.68
CA ILE A 94 -12.46 4.40 -0.10
C ILE A 94 -12.88 5.00 -1.45
N LYS A 95 -13.86 4.40 -2.14
CA LYS A 95 -14.42 4.97 -3.38
C LYS A 95 -15.01 6.36 -3.15
N LYS A 96 -15.74 6.55 -2.06
CA LYS A 96 -16.29 7.88 -1.70
C LYS A 96 -15.19 8.87 -1.33
N LEU A 97 -14.18 8.43 -0.57
CA LEU A 97 -13.09 9.28 -0.07
C LEU A 97 -12.28 9.88 -1.23
N PHE A 98 -11.93 9.06 -2.22
CA PHE A 98 -11.11 9.47 -3.38
C PHE A 98 -11.93 9.81 -4.63
N ASN A 99 -13.25 9.66 -4.60
CA ASN A 99 -14.13 9.82 -5.75
C ASN A 99 -13.73 8.92 -6.92
N CYS A 100 -13.37 7.66 -6.63
CA CYS A 100 -12.95 6.69 -7.64
C CYS A 100 -14.05 5.69 -7.98
N LYS A 101 -14.03 5.18 -9.21
CA LYS A 101 -15.03 4.24 -9.72
C LYS A 101 -14.83 2.82 -9.20
N TYR A 102 -13.58 2.41 -9.08
CA TYR A 102 -13.18 1.07 -8.65
C TYR A 102 -12.20 1.17 -7.49
N ALA A 103 -12.19 0.16 -6.64
CA ALA A 103 -11.23 0.04 -5.53
C ALA A 103 -10.94 -1.43 -5.25
N ASN A 104 -9.76 -1.71 -4.71
CA ASN A 104 -9.38 -2.97 -4.11
C ASN A 104 -8.69 -2.65 -2.78
N VAL A 105 -9.15 -3.26 -1.69
CA VAL A 105 -8.66 -2.99 -0.33
C VAL A 105 -7.91 -4.19 0.27
N GLN A 106 -7.64 -5.23 -0.52
CA GLN A 106 -6.99 -6.45 -0.04
C GLN A 106 -5.46 -6.38 0.07
N PRO A 107 -4.72 -5.58 -0.74
CA PRO A 107 -3.26 -5.53 -0.58
C PRO A 107 -2.86 -5.11 0.83
N HIS A 108 -1.94 -5.85 1.44
CA HIS A 108 -1.43 -5.56 2.79
C HIS A 108 -0.38 -4.43 2.83
N SER A 109 0.10 -4.00 1.67
CA SER A 109 1.13 -2.96 1.55
C SER A 109 1.10 -2.29 0.17
N GLY A 110 1.67 -1.09 0.04
CA GLY A 110 1.88 -0.43 -1.25
C GLY A 110 2.74 -1.27 -2.20
N ALA A 111 3.74 -1.98 -1.68
CA ALA A 111 4.57 -2.88 -2.49
C ALA A 111 3.75 -4.05 -3.09
N GLN A 112 2.81 -4.62 -2.32
CA GLN A 112 1.90 -5.64 -2.84
C GLN A 112 0.92 -5.06 -3.85
N ALA A 113 0.38 -3.86 -3.60
CA ALA A 113 -0.50 -3.17 -4.55
C ALA A 113 0.21 -2.92 -5.88
N ASN A 114 1.43 -2.38 -5.86
CA ASN A 114 2.25 -2.20 -7.06
C ASN A 114 2.55 -3.53 -7.76
N GLY A 115 2.88 -4.57 -6.99
CA GLY A 115 3.10 -5.93 -7.54
C GLY A 115 1.86 -6.49 -8.24
N ALA A 116 0.66 -6.26 -7.69
CA ALA A 116 -0.59 -6.67 -8.31
C ALA A 116 -0.86 -5.94 -9.63
N VAL A 117 -0.58 -4.62 -9.68
CA VAL A 117 -0.68 -3.84 -10.93
C VAL A 117 0.31 -4.36 -11.98
N PHE A 118 1.57 -4.60 -11.60
CA PHE A 118 2.56 -5.16 -12.52
C PHE A 118 2.11 -6.52 -13.08
N LEU A 119 1.61 -7.40 -12.21
CA LEU A 119 1.12 -8.72 -12.62
C LEU A 119 -0.07 -8.63 -13.59
N ALA A 120 -0.95 -7.65 -13.39
CA ALA A 120 -2.13 -7.47 -14.21
C ALA A 120 -1.82 -6.86 -15.59
N LEU A 121 -0.84 -5.96 -15.67
CA LEU A 121 -0.62 -5.12 -16.85
C LEU A 121 0.66 -5.48 -17.64
N LEU A 122 1.63 -6.15 -17.01
CA LEU A 122 2.94 -6.41 -17.60
C LEU A 122 3.25 -7.90 -17.67
N LYS A 123 4.12 -8.26 -18.59
CA LYS A 123 4.78 -9.56 -18.68
C LYS A 123 6.25 -9.41 -18.24
N PRO A 124 6.92 -10.47 -17.77
CA PRO A 124 8.35 -10.44 -17.51
C PRO A 124 9.14 -9.84 -18.68
N ASN A 125 10.12 -9.00 -18.37
CA ASN A 125 10.92 -8.21 -19.32
C ASN A 125 10.20 -7.07 -20.07
N ASP A 126 8.91 -6.83 -19.82
CA ASP A 126 8.27 -5.63 -20.34
C ASP A 126 8.93 -4.37 -19.76
N THR A 127 8.98 -3.32 -20.58
CA THR A 127 9.54 -2.03 -20.15
C THR A 127 8.49 -1.22 -19.42
N PHE A 128 8.86 -0.68 -18.27
CA PHE A 128 8.11 0.36 -17.57
C PHE A 128 9.03 1.50 -17.14
N MET A 129 8.46 2.65 -16.81
CA MET A 129 9.20 3.83 -16.42
C MET A 129 8.72 4.35 -15.07
N GLY A 130 9.65 4.74 -14.19
CA GLY A 130 9.35 5.29 -12.85
C GLY A 130 10.43 6.26 -12.38
N MET A 131 10.13 7.02 -11.33
CA MET A 131 11.11 7.94 -10.72
C MET A 131 12.24 7.14 -10.07
N SER A 132 13.48 7.57 -10.28
CA SER A 132 14.63 6.94 -9.63
C SER A 132 14.59 7.11 -8.11
N LEU A 133 15.22 6.18 -7.39
CA LEU A 133 15.33 6.27 -5.93
C LEU A 133 16.03 7.54 -5.49
N ASN A 134 17.07 7.97 -6.22
CA ASN A 134 17.87 9.17 -5.93
C ASN A 134 17.04 10.46 -6.06
N SER A 135 16.02 10.46 -6.89
CA SER A 135 15.11 11.60 -7.09
C SER A 135 13.85 11.53 -6.21
N GLY A 136 13.76 10.54 -5.33
CA GLY A 136 12.64 10.38 -4.40
C GLY A 136 11.64 9.29 -4.78
N GLY A 137 11.93 8.45 -5.77
CA GLY A 137 11.10 7.30 -6.12
C GLY A 137 11.11 6.21 -5.04
N HIS A 138 10.19 5.25 -5.16
CA HIS A 138 10.12 4.10 -4.27
C HIS A 138 10.95 2.92 -4.81
N ILE A 139 11.37 2.01 -3.94
CA ILE A 139 12.12 0.79 -4.34
C ILE A 139 11.36 -0.05 -5.37
N THR A 140 10.02 -0.09 -5.30
CA THR A 140 9.18 -0.81 -6.26
C THR A 140 9.03 -0.10 -7.61
N HIS A 141 9.64 1.08 -7.79
CA HIS A 141 9.66 1.80 -9.07
C HIS A 141 10.86 1.41 -9.96
N GLY A 142 11.40 0.22 -9.78
CA GLY A 142 12.40 -0.35 -10.66
C GLY A 142 13.81 -0.46 -10.06
N LEU A 143 13.97 -0.34 -8.75
CA LEU A 143 15.27 -0.58 -8.14
C LEU A 143 15.72 -2.03 -8.41
N LYS A 144 16.93 -2.20 -8.93
CA LYS A 144 17.47 -3.49 -9.43
C LYS A 144 17.40 -4.66 -8.44
N ILE A 145 17.43 -4.39 -7.14
CA ILE A 145 17.34 -5.42 -6.09
C ILE A 145 15.89 -5.81 -5.76
N SER A 146 14.90 -4.98 -6.13
CA SER A 146 13.47 -5.25 -5.91
C SER A 146 12.90 -6.19 -6.98
N MET A 147 11.70 -6.72 -6.72
CA MET A 147 10.96 -7.54 -7.68
C MET A 147 10.79 -6.81 -9.02
N SER A 148 10.40 -5.53 -8.99
CA SER A 148 10.16 -4.75 -10.20
C SER A 148 11.41 -4.57 -11.05
N GLY A 149 12.58 -4.37 -10.43
CA GLY A 149 13.84 -4.25 -11.16
C GLY A 149 14.46 -5.58 -11.60
N LYS A 150 14.02 -6.72 -11.00
CA LYS A 150 14.49 -8.05 -11.40
C LYS A 150 13.65 -8.68 -12.52
N TRP A 151 12.34 -8.43 -12.53
CA TRP A 151 11.42 -9.09 -13.47
C TRP A 151 11.12 -8.26 -14.70
N PHE A 152 11.32 -6.95 -14.65
CA PHE A 152 10.96 -6.02 -15.72
C PHE A 152 12.17 -5.17 -16.15
N ASN A 153 12.07 -4.58 -17.33
CA ASN A 153 13.03 -3.61 -17.82
C ASN A 153 12.63 -2.21 -17.33
N ALA A 154 13.23 -1.79 -16.22
CA ALA A 154 12.90 -0.52 -15.58
C ALA A 154 13.76 0.62 -16.15
N ILE A 155 13.13 1.65 -16.67
CA ILE A 155 13.72 2.91 -17.10
C ILE A 155 13.44 3.96 -16.02
N SER A 156 14.47 4.63 -15.54
CA SER A 156 14.30 5.68 -14.52
C SER A 156 14.31 7.07 -15.15
N TYR A 157 13.42 7.93 -14.66
CA TYR A 157 13.52 9.37 -14.86
C TYR A 157 13.93 10.05 -13.55
N ASP A 158 14.56 11.20 -13.68
CA ASP A 158 15.10 11.98 -12.57
C ASP A 158 14.49 13.39 -12.53
N VAL A 159 14.77 14.10 -11.44
CA VAL A 159 14.57 15.55 -11.36
C VAL A 159 15.70 16.29 -12.06
N ASP A 160 15.42 17.47 -12.57
CA ASP A 160 16.47 18.38 -13.04
C ASP A 160 17.37 18.81 -11.88
N LYS A 161 18.68 18.76 -12.07
CA LYS A 161 19.68 18.98 -11.01
C LYS A 161 19.71 20.43 -10.48
N LYS A 162 19.20 21.40 -11.24
CA LYS A 162 19.21 22.82 -10.84
C LYS A 162 17.91 23.25 -10.18
N SER A 163 16.79 22.87 -10.78
CA SER A 163 15.46 23.23 -10.28
C SER A 163 14.93 22.26 -9.22
N GLU A 164 15.48 21.03 -9.15
CA GLU A 164 15.00 19.93 -8.31
C GLU A 164 13.52 19.56 -8.60
N LEU A 165 13.05 19.90 -9.80
CA LEU A 165 11.72 19.58 -10.29
C LEU A 165 11.77 18.43 -11.30
N ILE A 166 10.65 17.71 -11.45
CA ILE A 166 10.50 16.73 -12.51
C ILE A 166 10.61 17.45 -13.86
N ASP A 167 11.57 17.01 -14.69
CA ASP A 167 11.74 17.48 -16.06
C ASP A 167 10.79 16.68 -16.98
N TYR A 168 9.58 17.20 -17.19
CA TYR A 168 8.55 16.54 -18.00
C TYR A 168 8.94 16.37 -19.45
N ASP A 169 9.78 17.23 -20.01
CA ASP A 169 10.24 17.11 -21.39
C ASP A 169 11.25 15.96 -21.50
N ASN A 170 12.10 15.77 -20.49
CA ASN A 170 12.97 14.59 -20.41
C ASN A 170 12.16 13.30 -20.17
N VAL A 171 11.11 13.34 -19.33
CA VAL A 171 10.19 12.21 -19.14
C VAL A 171 9.56 11.81 -20.47
N GLU A 172 9.05 12.78 -21.24
CA GLU A 172 8.47 12.54 -22.56
C GLU A 172 9.49 11.95 -23.54
N LYS A 173 10.70 12.51 -23.57
CA LYS A 173 11.79 12.00 -24.41
C LYS A 173 12.10 10.54 -24.12
N LEU A 174 12.27 10.19 -22.84
CA LEU A 174 12.52 8.81 -22.42
C LEU A 174 11.34 7.88 -22.77
N ALA A 175 10.10 8.36 -22.59
CA ALA A 175 8.92 7.59 -22.96
C ALA A 175 8.86 7.29 -24.47
N LEU A 176 9.18 8.27 -25.32
CA LEU A 176 9.22 8.09 -26.77
C LEU A 176 10.35 7.15 -27.21
N GLU A 177 11.50 7.24 -26.56
CA GLU A 177 12.67 6.41 -26.85
C GLU A 177 12.44 4.94 -26.45
N HIS A 178 11.98 4.70 -25.22
CA HIS A 178 11.89 3.36 -24.63
C HIS A 178 10.53 2.70 -24.76
N LYS A 179 9.47 3.45 -25.12
CA LYS A 179 8.08 2.98 -25.31
C LYS A 179 7.61 2.06 -24.19
N PRO A 180 7.64 2.53 -22.93
CA PRO A 180 7.22 1.72 -21.80
C PRO A 180 5.74 1.34 -21.93
N LYS A 181 5.36 0.17 -21.41
CA LYS A 181 3.96 -0.24 -21.28
C LYS A 181 3.26 0.39 -20.09
N LEU A 182 4.02 0.82 -19.10
CA LEU A 182 3.51 1.46 -17.88
C LEU A 182 4.44 2.62 -17.51
N ILE A 183 3.85 3.76 -17.18
CA ILE A 183 4.55 4.91 -16.58
C ILE A 183 4.02 5.10 -15.17
N ILE A 184 4.94 5.21 -14.19
CA ILE A 184 4.63 5.43 -12.78
C ILE A 184 5.01 6.86 -12.42
N ALA A 185 4.04 7.64 -11.94
CA ALA A 185 4.28 8.88 -11.23
C ALA A 185 4.11 8.67 -9.72
N GLY A 186 4.68 9.58 -8.94
CA GLY A 186 4.67 9.47 -7.48
C GLY A 186 6.02 9.06 -6.92
N GLY A 187 6.16 9.19 -5.63
CA GLY A 187 7.43 8.92 -4.97
C GLY A 187 7.31 9.01 -3.45
N SER A 188 8.37 8.55 -2.78
CA SER A 188 8.47 8.52 -1.31
C SER A 188 9.00 9.83 -0.74
N ALA A 189 9.82 10.55 -1.49
CA ALA A 189 10.57 11.70 -0.97
C ALA A 189 10.53 12.95 -1.89
N TYR A 190 9.68 12.96 -2.90
CA TYR A 190 9.50 14.14 -3.76
C TYR A 190 8.45 15.07 -3.15
N SER A 191 8.87 16.25 -2.70
CA SER A 191 8.05 17.19 -1.90
C SER A 191 7.30 18.24 -2.73
N ARG A 192 7.41 18.21 -4.05
CA ARG A 192 6.77 19.17 -4.94
C ARG A 192 5.47 18.61 -5.53
N VAL A 193 4.64 19.51 -6.06
CA VAL A 193 3.41 19.09 -6.76
C VAL A 193 3.77 18.39 -8.06
N ILE A 194 3.11 17.24 -8.29
CA ILE A 194 3.23 16.46 -9.52
C ILE A 194 2.11 16.86 -10.46
N ASP A 195 2.47 17.16 -11.73
CA ASP A 195 1.48 17.41 -12.80
C ASP A 195 1.02 16.07 -13.40
N PHE A 196 -0.06 15.52 -12.82
CA PHE A 196 -0.63 14.24 -13.27
C PHE A 196 -1.21 14.32 -14.69
N LYS A 197 -1.72 15.49 -15.08
CA LYS A 197 -2.23 15.72 -16.42
C LYS A 197 -1.11 15.59 -17.46
N ARG A 198 0.04 16.20 -17.19
CA ARG A 198 1.20 16.11 -18.07
C ARG A 198 1.72 14.67 -18.20
N PHE A 199 1.76 13.91 -17.10
CA PHE A 199 2.07 12.48 -17.16
C PHE A 199 1.05 11.68 -17.98
N ARG A 200 -0.26 11.96 -17.85
CA ARG A 200 -1.30 11.31 -18.62
C ARG A 200 -1.09 11.59 -20.13
N GLU A 201 -0.82 12.82 -20.51
CA GLU A 201 -0.54 13.21 -21.89
C GLU A 201 0.67 12.45 -22.47
N ILE A 202 1.74 12.31 -21.66
CA ILE A 202 2.93 11.55 -22.05
C ILE A 202 2.60 10.06 -22.23
N ALA A 203 1.88 9.48 -21.29
CA ALA A 203 1.47 8.07 -21.36
C ALA A 203 0.61 7.78 -22.59
N ASP A 204 -0.34 8.67 -22.92
CA ASP A 204 -1.19 8.55 -24.09
C ASP A 204 -0.39 8.60 -25.40
N LYS A 205 0.62 9.47 -25.50
CA LYS A 205 1.49 9.58 -26.68
C LYS A 205 2.20 8.27 -27.03
N VAL A 206 2.51 7.44 -26.03
CA VAL A 206 3.23 6.17 -26.23
C VAL A 206 2.35 4.93 -26.06
N GLY A 207 1.05 5.13 -25.75
CA GLY A 207 0.09 4.04 -25.50
C GLY A 207 0.38 3.27 -24.20
N ALA A 208 0.96 3.92 -23.21
CA ALA A 208 1.28 3.33 -21.91
C ALA A 208 0.11 3.42 -20.93
N TYR A 209 0.01 2.44 -20.03
CA TYR A 209 -0.78 2.61 -18.81
C TYR A 209 -0.14 3.68 -17.92
N PHE A 210 -0.97 4.36 -17.14
CA PHE A 210 -0.50 5.36 -16.18
C PHE A 210 -0.88 4.95 -14.76
N LEU A 211 0.10 4.77 -13.90
CA LEU A 211 -0.04 4.45 -12.48
C LEU A 211 0.44 5.64 -11.66
N VAL A 212 -0.33 6.02 -10.66
CA VAL A 212 0.12 6.98 -9.65
C VAL A 212 0.26 6.28 -8.29
N ASP A 213 1.49 6.19 -7.81
CA ASP A 213 1.78 5.77 -6.44
C ASP A 213 1.73 6.99 -5.52
N MET A 214 0.59 7.16 -4.86
CA MET A 214 0.33 8.27 -3.94
C MET A 214 0.42 7.86 -2.46
N ALA A 215 1.02 6.72 -2.16
CA ALA A 215 1.03 6.14 -0.82
C ALA A 215 1.46 7.14 0.26
N HIS A 216 2.51 7.94 0.03
CA HIS A 216 3.06 8.87 1.00
C HIS A 216 2.27 10.19 1.15
N TYR A 217 1.46 10.55 0.16
CA TYR A 217 0.69 11.80 0.19
C TYR A 217 -0.82 11.58 0.00
N SER A 218 -1.29 10.34 0.06
CA SER A 218 -2.71 9.99 -0.07
C SER A 218 -3.60 10.69 0.95
N GLY A 219 -3.10 10.93 2.17
CA GLY A 219 -3.80 11.70 3.19
C GLY A 219 -4.02 13.16 2.78
N LEU A 220 -3.04 13.78 2.09
CA LEU A 220 -3.17 15.14 1.56
C LEU A 220 -4.17 15.18 0.40
N VAL A 221 -4.18 14.15 -0.45
CA VAL A 221 -5.18 14.02 -1.53
C VAL A 221 -6.59 13.87 -0.94
N ALA A 222 -6.78 12.98 0.04
CA ALA A 222 -8.05 12.80 0.74
C ALA A 222 -8.50 14.09 1.44
N GLY A 223 -7.57 14.84 2.05
CA GLY A 223 -7.79 16.13 2.69
C GLY A 223 -7.91 17.32 1.72
N LYS A 224 -7.86 17.08 0.39
CA LYS A 224 -7.93 18.12 -0.65
C LYS A 224 -6.81 19.17 -0.55
N GLN A 225 -5.67 18.80 -0.01
CA GLN A 225 -4.47 19.63 0.11
C GLN A 225 -3.42 19.31 -0.98
N TYR A 226 -3.71 18.31 -1.82
CA TYR A 226 -2.87 17.91 -2.95
C TYR A 226 -3.77 17.49 -4.12
N PRO A 227 -3.35 17.69 -5.38
CA PRO A 227 -4.14 17.29 -6.55
C PRO A 227 -4.54 15.81 -6.51
N ASN A 228 -5.78 15.52 -6.86
CA ASN A 228 -6.26 14.15 -6.95
C ASN A 228 -5.85 13.53 -8.30
N PRO A 229 -5.08 12.44 -8.33
CA PRO A 229 -4.67 11.80 -9.59
C PRO A 229 -5.77 10.98 -10.25
N ILE A 230 -6.87 10.68 -9.58
CA ILE A 230 -7.90 9.72 -10.04
C ILE A 230 -8.47 10.06 -11.42
N ASP A 231 -8.58 11.35 -11.75
CA ASP A 231 -9.11 11.78 -13.06
C ASP A 231 -8.10 11.57 -14.19
N HIS A 232 -6.85 11.22 -13.89
CA HIS A 232 -5.76 11.09 -14.85
C HIS A 232 -5.13 9.69 -14.90
N ALA A 233 -5.23 8.92 -13.79
CA ALA A 233 -4.57 7.61 -13.65
C ALA A 233 -5.41 6.42 -14.13
#